data_65afbd3892a341b3fad53f3a37693fcd
#
_entry.id   65afbd3892a341b3fad53f3a37693fcd
#
_cell.length_a   1.000
_cell.length_b   1.000
_cell.length_c   1.000
_cell.angle_alpha   90.00
_cell.angle_beta   90.00
_cell.angle_gamma   90.00
#
_symmetry.space_group_name_H-M   'P 1'
#
loop_
_entity.id
_entity.type
_entity.pdbx_description
1 polymer ?
#
loop_
_entity_poly.entity_id
_entity_poly.type
_entity_poly.pdbx_seq_one_letter_code
_entity_poly.pdbx_strand_id
1 'polypeptide(L)'
;MNRSGQVFYQNWLAGIITENEDGYFFQYDENYLQQPYAQGISLTMPLQNQVFSSPALFPFFDGLIPEGWLLDIASENWKINLRDRMGLLLTVCGDCIGAVSIKPVIEENHE
;
A
#
# COMPACT_ATOMS: atom_id res chain seq x y z
N MET A 1 2.08 11.76 12.10
CA MET A 1 2.92 10.59 12.01
C MET A 1 2.83 10.05 10.59
N ASN A 2 3.96 9.70 10.00
CA ASN A 2 3.99 9.25 8.62
C ASN A 2 4.25 7.77 8.55
N ARG A 3 3.52 7.10 7.70
CA ARG A 3 3.75 5.68 7.42
C ARG A 3 3.84 5.51 5.91
N SER A 4 4.72 4.62 5.48
CA SER A 4 4.93 4.39 4.06
C SER A 4 5.06 2.91 3.78
N GLY A 5 4.72 2.52 2.57
CA GLY A 5 4.89 1.17 2.12
C GLY A 5 5.44 1.14 0.70
N GLN A 6 6.28 0.18 0.43
CA GLN A 6 6.74 -0.07 -0.93
C GLN A 6 5.71 -0.94 -1.62
N VAL A 7 5.26 -0.50 -2.78
CA VAL A 7 4.24 -1.22 -3.55
C VAL A 7 4.95 -1.95 -4.67
N PHE A 8 4.78 -3.29 -4.70
CA PHE A 8 5.40 -4.11 -5.72
C PHE A 8 4.35 -4.67 -6.67
N TYR A 9 4.69 -4.73 -7.94
CA TYR A 9 3.86 -5.37 -8.94
C TYR A 9 4.68 -6.53 -9.49
N GLN A 10 4.28 -7.75 -9.16
CA GLN A 10 4.99 -8.96 -9.59
C GLN A 10 6.48 -8.88 -9.27
N ASN A 11 6.78 -8.49 -8.05
CA ASN A 11 8.16 -8.41 -7.53
C ASN A 11 8.98 -7.22 -8.03
N TRP A 12 8.38 -6.32 -8.81
CA TRP A 12 9.06 -5.09 -9.20
C TRP A 12 8.55 -3.95 -8.34
N LEU A 13 9.45 -3.14 -7.83
CA LEU A 13 9.04 -1.98 -7.06
C LEU A 13 8.31 -1.02 -7.99
N ALA A 14 7.02 -0.89 -7.79
CA ALA A 14 6.20 -0.03 -8.65
C ALA A 14 6.06 1.38 -8.09
N GLY A 15 6.09 1.55 -6.78
CA GLY A 15 5.93 2.87 -6.21
C GLY A 15 5.87 2.83 -4.71
N ILE A 16 5.53 3.98 -4.13
CA ILE A 16 5.47 4.15 -2.68
C ILE A 16 4.12 4.74 -2.31
N ILE A 17 3.47 4.12 -1.32
CA ILE A 17 2.27 4.70 -0.75
C ILE A 17 2.64 5.30 0.60
N THR A 18 2.14 6.49 0.86
CA THR A 18 2.45 7.23 2.07
C THR A 18 1.19 7.77 2.71
N GLU A 19 1.15 7.74 4.03
CA GLU A 19 0.11 8.37 4.81
C GLU A 19 0.75 9.45 5.67
N ASN A 20 0.17 10.63 5.68
CA ASN A 20 0.62 11.68 6.59
C ASN A 20 -0.60 12.49 7.05
N GLU A 21 -0.37 13.63 7.66
CA GLU A 21 -1.46 14.42 8.21
C GLU A 21 -2.40 14.96 7.16
N ASP A 22 -1.93 15.07 5.92
CA ASP A 22 -2.73 15.62 4.85
C ASP A 22 -3.51 14.55 4.09
N GLY A 23 -3.27 13.28 4.37
CA GLY A 23 -3.99 12.22 3.71
C GLY A 23 -3.09 11.12 3.20
N TYR A 24 -3.46 10.54 2.08
CA TYR A 24 -2.75 9.41 1.49
C TYR A 24 -2.23 9.79 0.13
N PHE A 25 -1.03 9.31 -0.20
CA PHE A 25 -0.37 9.66 -1.44
C PHE A 25 0.27 8.41 -2.03
N PHE A 26 0.21 8.29 -3.34
CA PHE A 26 0.91 7.21 -4.03
C PHE A 26 1.65 7.80 -5.22
N GLN A 27 2.90 7.42 -5.38
CA GLN A 27 3.68 7.85 -6.52
C GLN A 27 4.42 6.66 -7.10
N TYR A 28 4.32 6.52 -8.43
CA TYR A 28 5.04 5.46 -9.12
C TYR A 28 6.53 5.73 -9.06
N ASP A 29 7.30 4.65 -8.97
CA ASP A 29 8.74 4.73 -8.98
C ASP A 29 9.20 5.11 -10.38
N GLU A 30 10.16 6.03 -10.46
CA GLU A 30 10.61 6.53 -11.74
C GLU A 30 11.22 5.41 -12.58
N ASN A 31 11.99 4.54 -11.98
CA ASN A 31 12.58 3.42 -12.71
C ASN A 31 11.51 2.47 -13.23
N TYR A 32 10.46 2.26 -12.44
CA TYR A 32 9.36 1.42 -12.87
C TYR A 32 8.67 2.01 -14.08
N LEU A 33 8.45 3.32 -14.07
CA LEU A 33 7.78 3.99 -15.19
C LEU A 33 8.56 3.88 -16.48
N GLN A 34 9.87 3.71 -16.40
CA GLN A 34 10.70 3.63 -17.60
C GLN A 34 10.80 2.22 -18.15
N GLN A 35 10.27 1.22 -17.44
CA GLN A 35 10.33 -0.14 -17.93
C GLN A 35 9.35 -0.36 -19.07
N PRO A 36 9.77 -1.06 -20.15
CA PRO A 36 8.83 -1.30 -21.26
C PRO A 36 7.64 -2.15 -20.88
N TYR A 37 7.74 -2.89 -19.77
CA TYR A 37 6.65 -3.74 -19.35
C TYR A 37 5.84 -3.14 -18.22
N ALA A 38 6.07 -1.87 -17.88
CA ALA A 38 5.36 -1.26 -16.77
C ALA A 38 3.87 -1.24 -17.04
N GLN A 39 3.09 -1.52 -16.01
CA GLN A 39 1.65 -1.51 -16.07
C GLN A 39 1.12 -0.77 -14.87
N GLY A 40 -0.01 -0.12 -15.01
CA GLY A 40 -0.68 0.47 -13.87
C GLY A 40 -1.04 -0.61 -12.87
N ILE A 41 -0.90 -0.32 -11.58
CA ILE A 41 -1.24 -1.29 -10.55
C ILE A 41 -2.75 -1.52 -10.50
N SER A 42 -3.53 -0.61 -11.06
CA SER A 42 -4.97 -0.69 -11.09
C SER A 42 -5.48 0.16 -12.25
N LEU A 43 -6.66 -0.15 -12.73
CA LEU A 43 -7.29 0.66 -13.76
C LEU A 43 -7.56 2.08 -13.28
N THR A 44 -7.76 2.25 -11.98
CA THR A 44 -8.02 3.58 -11.43
C THR A 44 -6.74 4.31 -11.07
N MET A 45 -5.59 3.68 -11.19
CA MET A 45 -4.32 4.29 -10.87
C MET A 45 -3.33 4.04 -12.02
N PRO A 46 -3.59 4.64 -13.18
CA PRO A 46 -2.72 4.41 -14.35
C PRO A 46 -1.33 4.99 -14.15
N LEU A 47 -0.42 4.59 -15.01
CA LEU A 47 0.95 5.09 -14.93
C LEU A 47 0.96 6.60 -15.15
N GLN A 48 1.64 7.30 -14.26
CA GLN A 48 1.83 8.75 -14.39
C GLN A 48 2.94 9.19 -13.47
N ASN A 49 3.55 10.32 -13.78
CA ASN A 49 4.59 10.88 -12.93
C ASN A 49 4.04 11.64 -11.74
N GLN A 50 2.82 12.15 -11.86
CA GLN A 50 2.25 12.95 -10.79
C GLN A 50 1.84 12.06 -9.63
N VAL A 51 1.87 12.63 -8.44
CA VAL A 51 1.44 11.94 -7.24
C VAL A 51 -0.07 11.83 -7.21
N PHE A 52 -0.57 10.65 -6.89
CA PHE A 52 -1.99 10.50 -6.58
C PHE A 52 -2.20 10.92 -5.13
N SER A 53 -3.29 11.57 -4.83
CA SER A 53 -3.59 11.96 -3.45
C SER A 53 -5.05 11.71 -3.15
N SER A 54 -5.35 11.46 -1.87
CA SER A 54 -6.70 11.17 -1.44
C SER A 54 -6.83 11.43 0.05
N PRO A 55 -7.96 11.94 0.51
CA PRO A 55 -8.17 12.13 1.95
C PRO A 55 -8.36 10.82 2.71
N ALA A 56 -8.66 9.74 1.99
CA ALA A 56 -8.81 8.42 2.60
C ALA A 56 -7.99 7.43 1.81
N LEU A 57 -7.72 6.26 2.38
CA LEU A 57 -6.95 5.24 1.68
C LEU A 57 -7.61 4.95 0.33
N PHE A 58 -6.80 4.88 -0.71
CA PHE A 58 -7.32 4.64 -2.05
C PHE A 58 -8.12 3.35 -2.09
N PRO A 59 -9.28 3.36 -2.74
CA PRO A 59 -10.12 2.15 -2.78
C PRO A 59 -9.38 0.91 -3.28
N PHE A 60 -8.47 1.07 -4.23
CA PHE A 60 -7.70 -0.07 -4.71
C PHE A 60 -6.91 -0.72 -3.58
N PHE A 61 -6.22 0.09 -2.78
CA PHE A 61 -5.42 -0.45 -1.70
C PHE A 61 -6.30 -0.99 -0.58
N ASP A 62 -7.39 -0.30 -0.27
CA ASP A 62 -8.29 -0.78 0.77
C ASP A 62 -8.87 -2.14 0.37
N GLY A 63 -9.13 -2.33 -0.91
CA GLY A 63 -9.66 -3.58 -1.40
C GLY A 63 -8.69 -4.74 -1.37
N LEU A 64 -7.39 -4.48 -1.17
CA LEU A 64 -6.42 -5.56 -1.04
C LEU A 64 -6.48 -6.24 0.32
N ILE A 65 -7.09 -5.61 1.30
CA ILE A 65 -7.15 -6.17 2.65
C ILE A 65 -8.20 -7.27 2.68
N PRO A 66 -7.82 -8.53 2.96
CA PRO A 66 -8.78 -9.63 2.90
C PRO A 66 -9.71 -9.60 4.11
N GLU A 67 -10.98 -9.41 3.88
CA GLU A 67 -11.93 -9.23 4.97
C GLU A 67 -12.15 -10.49 5.78
N GLY A 68 -12.17 -11.65 5.12
CA GLY A 68 -12.31 -12.88 5.87
C GLY A 68 -11.19 -13.11 6.85
N TRP A 69 -9.98 -12.74 6.43
CA TRP A 69 -8.81 -12.86 7.27
C TRP A 69 -8.89 -11.91 8.47
N LEU A 70 -9.53 -10.75 8.28
CA LEU A 70 -9.66 -9.79 9.36
C LEU A 70 -10.49 -10.33 10.53
N LEU A 71 -11.50 -11.14 10.22
CA LEU A 71 -12.31 -11.71 11.29
C LEU A 71 -11.50 -12.66 12.15
N ASP A 72 -10.65 -13.46 11.52
CA ASP A 72 -9.80 -14.36 12.26
C ASP A 72 -8.81 -13.62 13.13
N ILE A 73 -8.19 -12.60 12.57
CA ILE A 73 -7.21 -11.82 13.30
C ILE A 73 -7.86 -11.08 14.47
N ALA A 74 -9.03 -10.51 14.24
CA ALA A 74 -9.71 -9.76 15.28
C ALA A 74 -10.10 -10.66 16.45
N SER A 75 -10.42 -11.92 16.15
CA SER A 75 -10.78 -12.83 17.22
C SER A 75 -9.58 -13.28 18.04
N GLU A 76 -8.40 -13.25 17.45
CA GLU A 76 -7.20 -13.67 18.14
C GLU A 76 -6.40 -12.54 18.75
N ASN A 77 -6.57 -11.33 18.26
CA ASN A 77 -5.76 -10.22 18.72
C ASN A 77 -6.63 -8.99 18.86
N TRP A 78 -7.19 -8.81 20.03
CA TRP A 78 -8.10 -7.71 20.28
C TRP A 78 -7.43 -6.34 20.20
N LYS A 79 -6.11 -6.28 20.10
CA LYS A 79 -5.42 -5.02 19.99
C LYS A 79 -5.40 -4.48 18.56
N ILE A 80 -5.78 -5.29 17.60
CA ILE A 80 -5.78 -4.83 16.23
C ILE A 80 -6.94 -3.87 16.01
N ASN A 81 -6.63 -2.72 15.44
CA ASN A 81 -7.64 -1.71 15.15
C ASN A 81 -8.09 -1.90 13.70
N LEU A 82 -9.29 -2.43 13.52
CA LEU A 82 -9.81 -2.70 12.19
C LEU A 82 -10.14 -1.45 11.40
N ARG A 83 -10.16 -0.29 12.06
CA ARG A 83 -10.39 0.96 11.37
C ARG A 83 -9.12 1.57 10.82
N ASP A 84 -7.97 1.10 11.27
CA ASP A 84 -6.69 1.62 10.81
C ASP A 84 -6.33 0.89 9.52
N ARG A 85 -6.95 1.31 8.43
CA ARG A 85 -6.81 0.62 7.15
C ARG A 85 -5.36 0.61 6.65
N MET A 86 -4.64 1.72 6.84
CA MET A 86 -3.23 1.77 6.42
C MET A 86 -2.39 0.78 7.22
N GLY A 87 -2.62 0.71 8.52
CA GLY A 87 -1.92 -0.26 9.36
C GLY A 87 -2.19 -1.69 8.93
N LEU A 88 -3.44 -2.00 8.60
CA LEU A 88 -3.80 -3.32 8.11
C LEU A 88 -3.12 -3.60 6.78
N LEU A 89 -3.14 -2.63 5.87
CA LEU A 89 -2.51 -2.79 4.58
C LEU A 89 -1.02 -3.13 4.73
N LEU A 90 -0.32 -2.39 5.57
CA LEU A 90 1.10 -2.59 5.76
C LEU A 90 1.41 -3.91 6.49
N THR A 91 0.47 -4.41 7.26
CA THR A 91 0.68 -5.64 8.02
C THR A 91 0.40 -6.88 7.21
N VAL A 92 -0.68 -6.87 6.40
CA VAL A 92 -1.13 -8.11 5.79
C VAL A 92 -0.84 -8.26 4.32
N CYS A 93 -0.53 -7.17 3.63
CA CYS A 93 -0.46 -7.25 2.17
C CYS A 93 0.93 -7.56 1.63
N GLY A 94 1.83 -8.04 2.48
CA GLY A 94 3.11 -8.53 2.00
C GLY A 94 2.97 -9.81 1.19
N ASP A 95 1.93 -10.60 1.54
CA ASP A 95 1.68 -11.86 0.84
C ASP A 95 0.28 -11.91 0.30
N CYS A 96 -0.24 -10.80 -0.16
CA CYS A 96 -1.58 -10.77 -0.71
C CYS A 96 -1.68 -11.63 -1.95
N ILE A 97 -2.86 -12.15 -2.18
CA ILE A 97 -3.13 -12.89 -3.40
C ILE A 97 -3.23 -11.88 -4.53
N GLY A 98 -2.53 -12.14 -5.63
CA GLY A 98 -2.58 -11.26 -6.78
C GLY A 98 -1.20 -10.71 -7.13
N ALA A 99 -1.18 -9.77 -8.04
CA ALA A 99 0.08 -9.24 -8.57
C ALA A 99 0.70 -8.18 -7.66
N VAL A 100 -0.09 -7.54 -6.81
CA VAL A 100 0.38 -6.41 -6.02
C VAL A 100 0.65 -6.83 -4.59
N SER A 101 1.80 -6.47 -4.06
CA SER A 101 2.12 -6.69 -2.66
C SER A 101 2.69 -5.40 -2.07
N ILE A 102 2.63 -5.29 -0.75
CA ILE A 102 3.04 -4.08 -0.06
C ILE A 102 3.95 -4.46 1.10
N LYS A 103 5.08 -3.78 1.20
CA LYS A 103 5.99 -3.99 2.31
C LYS A 103 6.19 -2.67 3.04
N PRO A 104 6.09 -2.67 4.36
CA PRO A 104 6.27 -1.41 5.09
C PRO A 104 7.70 -0.91 4.94
N VAL A 105 7.83 0.42 4.87
CA VAL A 105 9.13 1.05 4.88
C VAL A 105 9.47 1.30 6.35
N ILE A 106 10.61 0.77 6.78
CA ILE A 106 11.06 0.93 8.14
C ILE A 106 12.08 2.03 8.15
N GLU A 107 11.78 3.10 8.90
CA GLU A 107 12.74 4.16 9.03
C GLU A 107 13.69 3.81 10.12
N GLU A 108 14.96 3.89 9.80
CA GLU A 108 15.91 3.53 10.75
C GLU A 108 16.62 4.66 11.28
N ASN A 109 16.05 5.66 11.46
CA ASN A 109 16.75 6.76 11.89
C ASN A 109 16.76 6.79 13.31
N HIS A 110 16.73 5.98 13.93
CA HIS A 110 16.79 6.11 15.22
C HIS A 110 17.95 6.44 15.76
N GLU A 111 18.04 6.89 15.67
CA GLU A 111 18.98 7.23 16.21
C GLU A 111 19.09 7.32 16.85
#